data_7820d2ba057cb0bfa86cdbac429228bd
#
_entry.id   7820d2ba057cb0bfa86cdbac429228bd
#
_cell.length_a   1.000
_cell.length_b   1.000
_cell.length_c   1.000
_cell.angle_alpha   90.00
_cell.angle_beta   90.00
_cell.angle_gamma   90.00
#
_symmetry.space_group_name_H-M   'P 1'
#
loop_
_entity.id
_entity.type
_entity.pdbx_description
1 polymer ?
#
loop_
_entity_poly.entity_id
_entity_poly.type
_entity_poly.pdbx_seq_one_letter_code
_entity_poly.pdbx_strand_id
1 'polypeptide(L)'
;MTSAIYPSLADKAIVVTGGGSGIGAEIVRGFVRQRARVYFLDIAPAESQALVDELRGAPHFLKCDLKDLDALKACFVKIQEEAGAVAALVNNAANDDRHSFEDATPAYWDERIAVNLRHYFFAAQAVTEGMKQAGGGSIVNLGSVSWHLALPDLVIYQTAKAGIEGFTRALARELGEASIRVNCVIPGAVRTPRQMALWHTPEEEAKILAQQCLKVRVDPIHIAAMVQFLASDDARVCTGHCYWVDAGYC
;
A
#
# COMPACT_ATOMS: atom_id res chain seq x y z
N MET A 1 -15.25 11.48 -10.13
CA MET A 1 -14.10 11.51 -11.09
C MET A 1 -14.14 10.28 -11.96
N THR A 2 -13.97 10.43 -13.25
CA THR A 2 -13.75 9.30 -14.16
C THR A 2 -12.28 8.89 -14.03
N SER A 3 -12.02 7.70 -13.45
CA SER A 3 -10.67 7.15 -13.37
C SER A 3 -10.26 6.55 -14.72
N ALA A 4 -8.95 6.55 -15.02
CA ALA A 4 -8.44 5.85 -16.20
C ALA A 4 -8.75 4.34 -16.12
N ILE A 5 -8.97 3.74 -17.29
CA ILE A 5 -9.10 2.28 -17.41
C ILE A 5 -7.85 1.73 -18.06
N TYR A 6 -7.27 0.72 -17.43
CA TYR A 6 -6.07 0.01 -17.88
C TYR A 6 -6.46 -1.41 -18.29
N PRO A 7 -6.66 -1.70 -19.59
CA PRO A 7 -7.09 -3.02 -20.05
C PRO A 7 -6.16 -4.17 -19.60
N SER A 8 -4.87 -3.87 -19.42
CA SER A 8 -3.87 -4.83 -18.94
C SER A 8 -4.11 -5.36 -17.52
N LEU A 9 -4.96 -4.70 -16.73
CA LEU A 9 -5.33 -5.12 -15.37
C LEU A 9 -6.53 -6.08 -15.34
N ALA A 10 -7.31 -6.15 -16.43
CA ALA A 10 -8.48 -7.02 -16.48
C ALA A 10 -8.08 -8.48 -16.29
N ASP A 11 -8.84 -9.21 -15.46
CA ASP A 11 -8.67 -10.63 -15.12
C ASP A 11 -7.32 -10.97 -14.44
N LYS A 12 -6.47 -9.99 -14.13
CA LYS A 12 -5.21 -10.20 -13.40
C LYS A 12 -5.45 -10.37 -11.89
N ALA A 13 -4.71 -11.30 -11.30
CA ALA A 13 -4.71 -11.47 -9.84
C ALA A 13 -3.89 -10.36 -9.18
N ILE A 14 -4.53 -9.59 -8.32
CA ILE A 14 -3.92 -8.45 -7.60
C ILE A 14 -4.10 -8.65 -6.10
N VAL A 15 -3.04 -8.47 -5.34
CA VAL A 15 -3.06 -8.59 -3.88
C VAL A 15 -2.81 -7.23 -3.23
N VAL A 16 -3.65 -6.86 -2.26
CA VAL A 16 -3.52 -5.61 -1.48
C VAL A 16 -3.42 -5.95 0.01
N THR A 17 -2.37 -5.52 0.68
CA THR A 17 -2.29 -5.61 2.15
C THR A 17 -2.93 -4.39 2.81
N GLY A 18 -3.68 -4.61 3.90
CA GLY A 18 -4.43 -3.52 4.57
C GLY A 18 -5.55 -2.97 3.69
N GLY A 19 -6.29 -3.87 3.00
CA GLY A 19 -7.30 -3.47 2.03
C GLY A 19 -8.67 -3.12 2.61
N GLY A 20 -8.89 -3.31 3.92
CA GLY A 20 -10.22 -3.16 4.52
C GLY A 20 -10.67 -1.73 4.78
N SER A 21 -9.75 -0.76 4.84
CA SER A 21 -10.10 0.63 5.16
C SER A 21 -9.19 1.66 4.47
N GLY A 22 -9.58 2.94 4.53
CA GLY A 22 -8.77 4.08 4.13
C GLY A 22 -8.24 3.99 2.69
N ILE A 23 -6.92 4.18 2.54
CA ILE A 23 -6.23 4.12 1.24
C ILE A 23 -6.38 2.73 0.62
N GLY A 24 -6.20 1.67 1.42
CA GLY A 24 -6.28 0.29 0.95
C GLY A 24 -7.65 -0.06 0.36
N ALA A 25 -8.73 0.34 1.03
CA ALA A 25 -10.09 0.10 0.54
C ALA A 25 -10.35 0.81 -0.81
N GLU A 26 -9.83 2.03 -1.00
CA GLU A 26 -9.98 2.71 -2.28
C GLU A 26 -9.11 2.09 -3.38
N ILE A 27 -7.93 1.54 -3.03
CA ILE A 27 -7.12 0.74 -3.96
C ILE A 27 -7.90 -0.51 -4.39
N VAL A 28 -8.52 -1.24 -3.44
CA VAL A 28 -9.38 -2.40 -3.75
C VAL A 28 -10.53 -2.02 -4.67
N ARG A 29 -11.30 -0.94 -4.35
CA ARG A 29 -12.36 -0.41 -5.23
C ARG A 29 -11.84 -0.09 -6.62
N GLY A 30 -10.66 0.52 -6.67
CA GLY A 30 -9.99 0.89 -7.92
C GLY A 30 -9.73 -0.33 -8.79
N PHE A 31 -9.13 -1.38 -8.27
CA PHE A 31 -8.83 -2.59 -9.04
C PHE A 31 -10.08 -3.40 -9.41
N VAL A 32 -11.13 -3.39 -8.58
CA VAL A 32 -12.43 -3.97 -8.96
C VAL A 32 -13.02 -3.22 -10.17
N ARG A 33 -12.94 -1.89 -10.22
CA ARG A 33 -13.34 -1.09 -11.41
C ARG A 33 -12.53 -1.44 -12.66
N GLN A 34 -11.26 -1.87 -12.51
CA GLN A 34 -10.41 -2.35 -13.60
C GLN A 34 -10.74 -3.80 -14.04
N ARG A 35 -11.74 -4.45 -13.42
CA ARG A 35 -12.10 -5.87 -13.62
C ARG A 35 -10.97 -6.84 -13.23
N ALA A 36 -10.09 -6.45 -12.32
CA ALA A 36 -9.08 -7.34 -11.77
C ALA A 36 -9.70 -8.35 -10.80
N ARG A 37 -9.07 -9.51 -10.65
CA ARG A 37 -9.35 -10.46 -9.56
C ARG A 37 -8.61 -9.98 -8.32
N VAL A 38 -9.32 -9.32 -7.41
CA VAL A 38 -8.71 -8.63 -6.27
C VAL A 38 -8.77 -9.50 -5.02
N TYR A 39 -7.63 -9.73 -4.42
CA TYR A 39 -7.47 -10.34 -3.10
C TYR A 39 -6.94 -9.28 -2.15
N PHE A 40 -7.46 -9.22 -0.94
CA PHE A 40 -6.90 -8.31 0.05
C PHE A 40 -6.83 -8.94 1.44
N LEU A 41 -5.73 -8.60 2.13
CA LEU A 41 -5.45 -9.05 3.48
C LEU A 41 -5.70 -7.90 4.45
N ASP A 42 -6.41 -8.18 5.54
CA ASP A 42 -6.63 -7.22 6.61
C ASP A 42 -6.85 -7.92 7.96
N ILE A 43 -6.57 -7.21 9.05
CA ILE A 43 -6.83 -7.69 10.41
C ILE A 43 -8.26 -7.38 10.87
N ALA A 44 -8.94 -6.42 10.25
CA ALA A 44 -10.25 -5.89 10.60
C ALA A 44 -11.37 -6.58 9.80
N PRO A 45 -12.04 -7.63 10.35
CA PRO A 45 -13.00 -8.42 9.58
C PRO A 45 -14.30 -7.68 9.28
N ALA A 46 -14.77 -6.80 10.17
CA ALA A 46 -16.05 -6.12 9.99
C ALA A 46 -15.99 -5.11 8.83
N GLU A 47 -14.98 -4.25 8.82
CA GLU A 47 -14.75 -3.26 7.75
C GLU A 47 -14.46 -3.95 6.41
N SER A 48 -13.68 -5.04 6.46
CA SER A 48 -13.35 -5.82 5.26
C SER A 48 -14.57 -6.49 4.66
N GLN A 49 -15.44 -7.09 5.47
CA GLN A 49 -16.67 -7.70 4.98
C GLN A 49 -17.63 -6.64 4.42
N ALA A 50 -17.76 -5.49 5.09
CA ALA A 50 -18.56 -4.38 4.58
C ALA A 50 -18.10 -3.92 3.19
N LEU A 51 -16.78 -3.89 2.94
CA LEU A 51 -16.24 -3.57 1.61
C LEU A 51 -16.56 -4.65 0.58
N VAL A 52 -16.47 -5.94 0.95
CA VAL A 52 -16.85 -7.05 0.07
C VAL A 52 -18.34 -6.94 -0.31
N ASP A 53 -19.20 -6.66 0.65
CA ASP A 53 -20.64 -6.52 0.44
C ASP A 53 -20.97 -5.31 -0.45
N GLU A 54 -20.32 -4.15 -0.20
CA GLU A 54 -20.41 -2.94 -1.04
C GLU A 54 -20.07 -3.25 -2.51
N LEU A 55 -19.04 -4.07 -2.71
CA LEU A 55 -18.54 -4.44 -4.05
C LEU A 55 -19.17 -5.73 -4.59
N ARG A 56 -20.28 -6.17 -4.00
CA ARG A 56 -21.09 -7.32 -4.43
C ARG A 56 -20.31 -8.64 -4.53
N GLY A 57 -19.36 -8.83 -3.61
CA GLY A 57 -18.53 -10.04 -3.55
C GLY A 57 -17.41 -10.10 -4.59
N ALA A 58 -17.16 -9.01 -5.32
CA ALA A 58 -16.10 -9.00 -6.34
C ALA A 58 -14.67 -9.18 -5.77
N PRO A 59 -14.27 -8.55 -4.64
CA PRO A 59 -12.97 -8.82 -4.05
C PRO A 59 -13.03 -9.98 -3.02
N HIS A 60 -11.91 -10.69 -2.88
CA HIS A 60 -11.73 -11.78 -1.92
C HIS A 60 -10.99 -11.27 -0.68
N PHE A 61 -11.64 -11.30 0.47
CA PHE A 61 -11.05 -10.96 1.76
C PHE A 61 -10.40 -12.17 2.43
N LEU A 62 -9.16 -12.02 2.89
CA LEU A 62 -8.47 -12.98 3.74
C LEU A 62 -8.07 -12.28 5.05
N LYS A 63 -8.62 -12.75 6.19
CA LYS A 63 -8.20 -12.24 7.49
C LYS A 63 -6.75 -12.66 7.77
N CYS A 64 -5.89 -11.67 8.02
CA CYS A 64 -4.47 -11.90 8.28
C CYS A 64 -3.90 -10.80 9.20
N ASP A 65 -3.28 -11.19 10.30
CA ASP A 65 -2.36 -10.32 11.03
C ASP A 65 -1.00 -10.40 10.33
N LEU A 66 -0.61 -9.34 9.65
CA LEU A 66 0.64 -9.29 8.88
C LEU A 66 1.91 -9.34 9.75
N LYS A 67 1.78 -9.26 11.05
CA LYS A 67 2.88 -9.51 12.00
C LYS A 67 3.17 -11.00 12.15
N ASP A 68 2.20 -11.85 11.87
CA ASP A 68 2.35 -13.31 11.81
C ASP A 68 2.76 -13.73 10.39
N LEU A 69 4.03 -14.10 10.25
CA LEU A 69 4.60 -14.47 8.95
C LEU A 69 4.09 -15.81 8.44
N ASP A 70 3.71 -16.74 9.32
CA ASP A 70 3.14 -18.03 8.91
C ASP A 70 1.72 -17.83 8.38
N ALA A 71 0.90 -17.00 9.04
CA ALA A 71 -0.41 -16.60 8.54
C ALA A 71 -0.31 -15.86 7.20
N LEU A 72 0.65 -14.94 7.07
CA LEU A 72 0.93 -14.22 5.82
C LEU A 72 1.25 -15.20 4.69
N LYS A 73 2.19 -16.12 4.91
CA LYS A 73 2.58 -17.15 3.95
C LYS A 73 1.40 -18.04 3.55
N ALA A 74 0.61 -18.49 4.51
CA ALA A 74 -0.57 -19.31 4.24
C ALA A 74 -1.59 -18.59 3.35
N CYS A 75 -1.82 -17.28 3.58
CA CYS A 75 -2.68 -16.46 2.73
C CYS A 75 -2.16 -16.40 1.28
N PHE A 76 -0.86 -16.18 1.07
CA PHE A 76 -0.29 -16.14 -0.29
C PHE A 76 -0.34 -17.50 -1.00
N VAL A 77 -0.09 -18.61 -0.28
CA VAL A 77 -0.26 -19.97 -0.83
C VAL A 77 -1.68 -20.16 -1.32
N LYS A 78 -2.68 -19.86 -0.49
CA LYS A 78 -4.09 -19.96 -0.86
C LYS A 78 -4.44 -19.11 -2.08
N ILE A 79 -3.97 -17.87 -2.14
CA ILE A 79 -4.21 -16.97 -3.29
C ILE A 79 -3.61 -17.58 -4.57
N GLN A 80 -2.39 -18.12 -4.49
CA GLN A 80 -1.71 -18.70 -5.65
C GLN A 80 -2.40 -19.99 -6.13
N GLU A 81 -2.93 -20.81 -5.22
CA GLU A 81 -3.72 -21.99 -5.56
C GLU A 81 -5.04 -21.62 -6.28
N GLU A 82 -5.70 -20.54 -5.86
CA GLU A 82 -6.98 -20.10 -6.43
C GLU A 82 -6.82 -19.28 -7.72
N ALA A 83 -5.82 -18.43 -7.79
CA ALA A 83 -5.67 -17.42 -8.84
C ALA A 83 -4.47 -17.62 -9.77
N GLY A 84 -3.56 -18.51 -9.42
CA GLY A 84 -2.27 -18.64 -10.10
C GLY A 84 -1.31 -17.52 -9.72
N ALA A 85 -0.46 -17.10 -10.64
CA ALA A 85 0.53 -16.06 -10.39
C ALA A 85 -0.13 -14.70 -10.09
N VAL A 86 0.35 -14.04 -9.03
CA VAL A 86 -0.03 -12.67 -8.68
C VAL A 86 0.63 -11.71 -9.69
N ALA A 87 -0.17 -10.95 -10.42
CA ALA A 87 0.34 -9.97 -11.40
C ALA A 87 0.80 -8.66 -10.75
N ALA A 88 0.10 -8.24 -9.67
CA ALA A 88 0.55 -7.09 -8.89
C ALA A 88 0.34 -7.30 -7.39
N LEU A 89 1.32 -6.86 -6.60
CA LEU A 89 1.27 -6.78 -5.14
C LEU A 89 1.29 -5.31 -4.73
N VAL A 90 0.34 -4.91 -3.89
CA VAL A 90 0.33 -3.59 -3.25
C VAL A 90 0.55 -3.75 -1.75
N ASN A 91 1.74 -3.37 -1.29
CA ASN A 91 2.07 -3.30 0.12
C ASN A 91 1.60 -1.94 0.67
N ASN A 92 0.44 -1.93 1.32
CA ASN A 92 -0.21 -0.72 1.83
C ASN A 92 -0.38 -0.73 3.35
N ALA A 93 -0.57 -1.89 3.98
CA ALA A 93 -0.83 -1.96 5.41
C ALA A 93 0.24 -1.22 6.24
N ALA A 94 -0.22 -0.42 7.17
CA ALA A 94 0.63 0.32 8.10
C ALA A 94 -0.17 0.79 9.32
N ASN A 95 0.54 1.17 10.37
CA ASN A 95 -0.02 1.80 11.56
C ASN A 95 0.89 2.95 12.01
N ASP A 96 0.34 4.16 12.01
CA ASP A 96 0.99 5.43 12.36
C ASP A 96 0.68 5.91 13.78
N ASP A 97 0.47 4.98 14.72
CA ASP A 97 0.29 5.34 16.13
C ASP A 97 1.48 6.15 16.63
N ARG A 98 1.15 7.28 17.25
CA ARG A 98 2.16 8.18 17.80
C ARG A 98 2.73 7.63 19.09
N HIS A 99 4.01 7.93 19.35
CA HIS A 99 4.72 7.48 20.55
C HIS A 99 5.80 8.47 20.95
N SER A 100 6.05 8.57 22.26
CA SER A 100 7.26 9.25 22.78
C SER A 100 8.51 8.45 22.41
N PHE A 101 9.58 9.16 22.07
CA PHE A 101 10.87 8.53 21.82
C PHE A 101 11.44 7.88 23.10
N GLU A 102 11.29 8.55 24.23
CA GLU A 102 11.86 8.10 25.51
C GLU A 102 11.17 6.85 26.07
N ASP A 103 9.87 6.69 25.79
CA ASP A 103 9.06 5.58 26.31
C ASP A 103 9.05 4.35 25.40
N ALA A 104 9.69 4.42 24.23
CA ALA A 104 9.71 3.32 23.28
C ALA A 104 10.50 2.13 23.82
N THR A 105 9.84 0.99 23.97
CA THR A 105 10.48 -0.28 24.41
C THR A 105 10.94 -1.10 23.22
N PRO A 106 11.90 -2.06 23.39
CA PRO A 106 12.28 -3.00 22.34
C PRO A 106 11.08 -3.78 21.76
N ALA A 107 10.15 -4.22 22.60
CA ALA A 107 8.95 -4.93 22.17
C ALA A 107 8.05 -4.04 21.30
N TYR A 108 7.89 -2.76 21.67
CA TYR A 108 7.14 -1.79 20.85
C TYR A 108 7.83 -1.53 19.51
N TRP A 109 9.15 -1.38 19.52
CA TRP A 109 9.98 -1.27 18.30
C TRP A 109 9.75 -2.46 17.36
N ASP A 110 9.89 -3.69 17.87
CA ASP A 110 9.75 -4.91 17.07
C ASP A 110 8.35 -5.03 16.47
N GLU A 111 7.31 -4.70 17.24
CA GLU A 111 5.94 -4.68 16.76
C GLU A 111 5.73 -3.63 15.66
N ARG A 112 6.22 -2.39 15.86
CA ARG A 112 6.07 -1.31 14.86
C ARG A 112 6.82 -1.61 13.57
N ILE A 113 8.00 -2.19 13.64
CA ILE A 113 8.75 -2.63 12.45
C ILE A 113 8.05 -3.81 11.78
N ALA A 114 7.49 -4.74 12.54
CA ALA A 114 6.73 -5.86 11.98
C ALA A 114 5.53 -5.39 11.14
N VAL A 115 4.75 -4.42 11.63
CA VAL A 115 3.53 -3.94 10.97
C VAL A 115 3.82 -2.89 9.88
N ASN A 116 4.96 -2.18 9.92
CA ASN A 116 5.21 -1.06 9.00
C ASN A 116 6.28 -1.35 7.94
N LEU A 117 7.11 -2.42 8.11
CA LEU A 117 8.22 -2.72 7.19
C LEU A 117 8.40 -4.22 6.93
N ARG A 118 8.48 -5.06 7.98
CA ARG A 118 8.85 -6.47 7.83
C ARG A 118 7.94 -7.23 6.87
N HIS A 119 6.63 -7.04 6.96
CA HIS A 119 5.69 -7.74 6.08
C HIS A 119 5.84 -7.34 4.60
N TYR A 120 6.31 -6.13 4.27
CA TYR A 120 6.59 -5.71 2.89
C TYR A 120 7.59 -6.64 2.21
N PHE A 121 8.67 -6.98 2.94
CA PHE A 121 9.69 -7.88 2.46
C PHE A 121 9.14 -9.28 2.20
N PHE A 122 8.44 -9.87 3.18
CA PHE A 122 7.96 -11.24 3.07
C PHE A 122 6.76 -11.39 2.12
N ALA A 123 5.91 -10.38 1.99
CA ALA A 123 4.87 -10.36 0.97
C ALA A 123 5.47 -10.28 -0.45
N ALA A 124 6.50 -9.46 -0.66
CA ALA A 124 7.22 -9.40 -1.94
C ALA A 124 7.88 -10.75 -2.26
N GLN A 125 8.55 -11.37 -1.27
CA GLN A 125 9.18 -12.68 -1.42
C GLN A 125 8.16 -13.76 -1.82
N ALA A 126 6.97 -13.74 -1.20
CA ALA A 126 5.93 -14.74 -1.45
C ALA A 126 5.40 -14.73 -2.90
N VAL A 127 5.40 -13.57 -3.59
CA VAL A 127 4.87 -13.46 -4.96
C VAL A 127 5.95 -13.57 -6.03
N THR A 128 7.22 -13.40 -5.68
CA THR A 128 8.32 -13.24 -6.64
C THR A 128 8.48 -14.45 -7.56
N GLU A 129 8.42 -15.67 -7.04
CA GLU A 129 8.61 -16.87 -7.86
C GLU A 129 7.49 -17.04 -8.90
N GLY A 130 6.23 -16.85 -8.48
CA GLY A 130 5.09 -16.88 -9.40
C GLY A 130 5.16 -15.77 -10.46
N MET A 131 5.61 -14.56 -10.10
CA MET A 131 5.83 -13.48 -11.06
C MET A 131 6.91 -13.82 -12.07
N LYS A 132 8.05 -14.44 -11.65
CA LYS A 132 9.10 -14.90 -12.55
C LYS A 132 8.57 -15.91 -13.56
N GLN A 133 7.83 -16.92 -13.10
CA GLN A 133 7.23 -17.95 -13.95
C GLN A 133 6.21 -17.38 -14.94
N ALA A 134 5.50 -16.32 -14.55
CA ALA A 134 4.55 -15.60 -15.41
C ALA A 134 5.20 -14.60 -16.38
N GLY A 135 6.53 -14.41 -16.32
CA GLY A 135 7.28 -13.51 -17.18
C GLY A 135 7.31 -12.05 -16.73
N GLY A 136 6.93 -11.76 -15.48
CA GLY A 136 7.01 -10.43 -14.90
C GLY A 136 5.91 -10.13 -13.90
N GLY A 137 5.93 -8.91 -13.35
CA GLY A 137 4.94 -8.46 -12.36
C GLY A 137 5.18 -7.03 -11.90
N SER A 138 4.34 -6.57 -10.98
CA SER A 138 4.47 -5.24 -10.39
C SER A 138 4.34 -5.29 -8.86
N ILE A 139 5.28 -4.69 -8.13
CA ILE A 139 5.20 -4.50 -6.69
C ILE A 139 5.11 -2.99 -6.43
N VAL A 140 4.05 -2.55 -5.76
CA VAL A 140 3.83 -1.16 -5.39
C VAL A 140 3.84 -1.04 -3.87
N ASN A 141 4.81 -0.33 -3.34
CA ASN A 141 4.96 -0.10 -1.91
C ASN A 141 4.40 1.28 -1.53
N LEU A 142 3.72 1.40 -0.39
CA LEU A 142 3.26 2.69 0.14
C LEU A 142 4.29 3.24 1.14
N GLY A 143 4.95 4.31 0.75
CA GLY A 143 5.80 5.15 1.58
C GLY A 143 4.99 6.13 2.43
N SER A 144 5.59 7.29 2.74
CA SER A 144 4.91 8.40 3.45
C SER A 144 5.73 9.69 3.35
N VAL A 145 5.06 10.84 3.24
CA VAL A 145 5.73 12.16 3.38
C VAL A 145 6.25 12.41 4.80
N SER A 146 5.76 11.67 5.81
CA SER A 146 6.02 11.97 7.22
C SER A 146 7.50 12.03 7.60
N TRP A 147 8.34 11.16 7.02
CA TRP A 147 9.77 11.18 7.31
C TRP A 147 10.49 12.31 6.57
N HIS A 148 9.99 12.73 5.40
CA HIS A 148 10.52 13.89 4.68
C HIS A 148 10.20 15.21 5.40
N LEU A 149 9.03 15.27 6.07
CA LEU A 149 8.61 16.41 6.89
C LEU A 149 9.17 16.37 8.32
N ALA A 150 9.83 15.29 8.71
CA ALA A 150 10.35 15.08 10.07
C ALA A 150 9.29 15.32 11.15
N LEU A 151 8.08 14.79 10.98
CA LEU A 151 6.98 14.99 11.92
C LEU A 151 7.31 14.40 13.30
N PRO A 152 7.00 15.09 14.42
CA PRO A 152 7.27 14.58 15.76
C PRO A 152 6.43 13.35 16.09
N ASP A 153 6.81 12.61 17.12
CA ASP A 153 6.10 11.47 17.73
C ASP A 153 5.91 10.25 16.80
N LEU A 154 6.73 10.12 15.75
CA LEU A 154 6.62 9.07 14.73
C LEU A 154 7.97 8.42 14.37
N VAL A 155 8.97 8.46 15.25
CA VAL A 155 10.35 8.06 14.93
C VAL A 155 10.41 6.65 14.33
N ILE A 156 9.77 5.64 14.93
CA ILE A 156 9.81 4.25 14.46
C ILE A 156 9.04 4.10 13.14
N TYR A 157 7.86 4.74 13.03
CA TYR A 157 7.08 4.73 11.80
C TYR A 157 7.85 5.36 10.64
N GLN A 158 8.47 6.53 10.85
CA GLN A 158 9.28 7.21 9.84
C GLN A 158 10.52 6.40 9.45
N THR A 159 11.18 5.76 10.41
CA THR A 159 12.28 4.83 10.13
C THR A 159 11.84 3.71 9.20
N ALA A 160 10.68 3.09 9.46
CA ALA A 160 10.13 2.07 8.59
C ALA A 160 9.79 2.61 7.20
N LYS A 161 9.16 3.80 7.11
CA LYS A 161 8.78 4.42 5.84
C LYS A 161 9.97 4.88 5.00
N ALA A 162 11.03 5.40 5.62
CA ALA A 162 12.30 5.64 4.95
C ALA A 162 12.94 4.34 4.44
N GLY A 163 12.90 3.28 5.25
CA GLY A 163 13.37 1.94 4.86
C GLY A 163 12.64 1.36 3.66
N ILE A 164 11.34 1.64 3.48
CA ILE A 164 10.55 1.20 2.31
C ILE A 164 11.09 1.80 1.01
N GLU A 165 11.54 3.05 1.00
CA GLU A 165 12.11 3.66 -0.21
C GLU A 165 13.44 3.01 -0.59
N GLY A 166 14.30 2.74 0.39
CA GLY A 166 15.54 1.98 0.19
C GLY A 166 15.27 0.56 -0.30
N PHE A 167 14.33 -0.14 0.35
CA PHE A 167 13.87 -1.48 -0.04
C PHE A 167 13.34 -1.50 -1.48
N THR A 168 12.53 -0.52 -1.87
CA THR A 168 12.00 -0.40 -3.23
C THR A 168 13.11 -0.35 -4.28
N ARG A 169 14.12 0.49 -4.06
CA ARG A 169 15.24 0.65 -5.00
C ARG A 169 16.11 -0.60 -5.10
N ALA A 170 16.42 -1.22 -3.96
CA ALA A 170 17.22 -2.44 -3.91
C ALA A 170 16.48 -3.59 -4.62
N LEU A 171 15.22 -3.81 -4.28
CA LEU A 171 14.43 -4.89 -4.85
C LEU A 171 14.16 -4.71 -6.36
N ALA A 172 13.96 -3.48 -6.82
CA ALA A 172 13.83 -3.18 -8.25
C ALA A 172 15.09 -3.58 -9.04
N ARG A 173 16.28 -3.37 -8.45
CA ARG A 173 17.55 -3.76 -9.05
C ARG A 173 17.71 -5.28 -9.13
N GLU A 174 17.31 -5.96 -8.05
CA GLU A 174 17.43 -7.42 -7.94
C GLU A 174 16.45 -8.17 -8.83
N LEU A 175 15.23 -7.68 -8.99
CA LEU A 175 14.17 -8.37 -9.72
C LEU A 175 14.00 -7.90 -11.18
N GLY A 176 14.73 -6.87 -11.62
CA GLY A 176 14.56 -6.26 -12.93
C GLY A 176 14.81 -7.21 -14.09
N GLU A 177 15.79 -8.12 -14.01
CA GLU A 177 16.06 -9.13 -15.03
C GLU A 177 14.90 -10.10 -15.25
N ALA A 178 14.08 -10.30 -14.23
CA ALA A 178 12.85 -11.09 -14.31
C ALA A 178 11.62 -10.27 -14.76
N SER A 179 11.81 -9.05 -15.26
CA SER A 179 10.71 -8.14 -15.66
C SER A 179 9.74 -7.81 -14.54
N ILE A 180 10.18 -7.89 -13.27
CA ILE A 180 9.38 -7.49 -12.12
C ILE A 180 9.75 -6.04 -11.76
N ARG A 181 8.75 -5.16 -11.83
CA ARG A 181 8.89 -3.74 -11.50
C ARG A 181 8.57 -3.53 -10.01
N VAL A 182 9.35 -2.67 -9.36
CA VAL A 182 9.11 -2.31 -7.94
C VAL A 182 9.15 -0.81 -7.80
N ASN A 183 8.05 -0.21 -7.34
CA ASN A 183 7.93 1.24 -7.17
C ASN A 183 7.33 1.58 -5.80
N CYS A 184 7.54 2.81 -5.37
CA CYS A 184 6.96 3.36 -4.16
C CYS A 184 6.02 4.51 -4.49
N VAL A 185 4.84 4.56 -3.88
CA VAL A 185 3.98 5.74 -3.89
C VAL A 185 4.15 6.44 -2.53
N ILE A 186 4.35 7.76 -2.56
CA ILE A 186 4.51 8.60 -1.37
C ILE A 186 3.22 9.42 -1.19
N PRO A 187 2.29 8.99 -0.32
CA PRO A 187 1.10 9.76 -0.02
C PRO A 187 1.44 11.01 0.81
N GLY A 188 0.77 12.11 0.50
CA GLY A 188 0.73 13.30 1.35
C GLY A 188 -0.19 13.14 2.56
N ALA A 189 -0.74 14.24 3.06
CA ALA A 189 -1.74 14.25 4.13
C ALA A 189 -3.12 13.81 3.59
N VAL A 190 -3.32 12.49 3.51
CA VAL A 190 -4.54 11.89 2.93
C VAL A 190 -5.69 11.91 3.92
N ARG A 191 -6.87 12.37 3.50
CA ARG A 191 -8.11 12.32 4.29
C ARG A 191 -8.68 10.90 4.34
N THR A 192 -8.16 10.09 5.25
CA THR A 192 -8.79 8.81 5.58
C THR A 192 -9.74 8.97 6.77
N PRO A 193 -10.74 8.08 6.98
CA PRO A 193 -11.60 8.12 8.16
C PRO A 193 -10.81 8.17 9.47
N ARG A 194 -9.73 7.37 9.56
CA ARG A 194 -8.83 7.35 10.73
C ARG A 194 -8.14 8.70 10.96
N GLN A 195 -7.56 9.29 9.91
CA GLN A 195 -6.86 10.58 10.01
C GLN A 195 -7.82 11.70 10.39
N MET A 196 -9.01 11.72 9.80
CA MET A 196 -10.06 12.68 10.14
C MET A 196 -10.53 12.56 11.59
N ALA A 197 -10.65 11.34 12.10
CA ALA A 197 -11.10 11.11 13.48
C ALA A 197 -10.03 11.47 14.54
N LEU A 198 -8.74 11.30 14.22
CA LEU A 198 -7.67 11.40 15.22
C LEU A 198 -6.85 12.70 15.14
N TRP A 199 -6.62 13.24 13.93
CA TRP A 199 -5.58 14.24 13.72
C TRP A 199 -6.00 15.48 12.91
N HIS A 200 -7.05 15.39 12.10
CA HIS A 200 -7.42 16.47 11.18
C HIS A 200 -8.48 17.38 11.79
N THR A 201 -8.07 18.31 12.66
CA THR A 201 -8.94 19.42 13.06
C THR A 201 -9.05 20.46 11.93
N PRO A 202 -10.04 21.37 11.96
CA PRO A 202 -10.12 22.47 10.97
C PRO A 202 -8.83 23.31 10.87
N GLU A 203 -8.13 23.49 11.99
CA GLU A 203 -6.86 24.23 12.05
C GLU A 203 -5.73 23.47 11.38
N GLU A 204 -5.62 22.15 11.62
CA GLU A 204 -4.63 21.30 10.94
C GLU A 204 -4.92 21.20 9.43
N GLU A 205 -6.18 21.09 9.03
CA GLU A 205 -6.60 21.13 7.63
C GLU A 205 -6.14 22.44 6.95
N ALA A 206 -6.33 23.57 7.62
CA ALA A 206 -5.89 24.88 7.10
C ALA A 206 -4.36 24.96 6.95
N LYS A 207 -3.59 24.44 7.93
CA LYS A 207 -2.12 24.38 7.87
C LYS A 207 -1.65 23.51 6.70
N ILE A 208 -2.22 22.31 6.54
CA ILE A 208 -1.88 21.41 5.43
C ILE A 208 -2.10 22.10 4.10
N LEU A 209 -3.27 22.72 3.88
CA LEU A 209 -3.59 23.46 2.66
C LEU A 209 -2.67 24.65 2.43
N ALA A 210 -2.26 25.33 3.49
CA ALA A 210 -1.33 26.46 3.37
C ALA A 210 0.05 26.02 2.86
N GLN A 211 0.54 24.85 3.29
CA GLN A 211 1.84 24.31 2.93
C GLN A 211 1.87 23.63 1.55
N GLN A 212 0.75 23.12 1.06
CA GLN A 212 0.67 22.50 -0.26
C GLN A 212 0.77 23.50 -1.41
N CYS A 213 1.39 23.09 -2.54
CA CYS A 213 1.34 23.88 -3.77
C CYS A 213 -0.08 23.96 -4.32
N LEU A 214 -0.75 22.82 -4.48
CA LEU A 214 -2.14 22.77 -4.87
C LEU A 214 -3.04 22.88 -3.63
N LYS A 215 -3.98 23.83 -3.64
CA LYS A 215 -4.90 24.10 -2.52
C LYS A 215 -6.10 23.14 -2.54
N VAL A 216 -5.82 21.84 -2.70
CA VAL A 216 -6.81 20.75 -2.71
C VAL A 216 -6.36 19.65 -1.76
N ARG A 217 -7.31 19.01 -1.10
CA ARG A 217 -7.00 17.90 -0.21
C ARG A 217 -6.71 16.62 -0.99
N VAL A 218 -5.73 15.87 -0.51
CA VAL A 218 -5.44 14.54 -1.04
C VAL A 218 -6.40 13.54 -0.41
N ASP A 219 -7.16 12.85 -1.26
CA ASP A 219 -8.08 11.80 -0.89
C ASP A 219 -7.54 10.41 -1.31
N PRO A 220 -8.01 9.30 -0.71
CA PRO A 220 -7.57 7.95 -1.06
C PRO A 220 -7.63 7.62 -2.55
N ILE A 221 -8.59 8.19 -3.29
CA ILE A 221 -8.74 7.96 -4.73
C ILE A 221 -7.55 8.45 -5.54
N HIS A 222 -6.86 9.51 -5.11
CA HIS A 222 -5.68 10.03 -5.79
C HIS A 222 -4.51 9.07 -5.66
N ILE A 223 -4.37 8.43 -4.48
CA ILE A 223 -3.36 7.40 -4.25
C ILE A 223 -3.67 6.15 -5.07
N ALA A 224 -4.94 5.71 -5.05
CA ALA A 224 -5.38 4.54 -5.80
C ALA A 224 -5.16 4.71 -7.31
N ALA A 225 -5.34 5.91 -7.87
CA ALA A 225 -5.09 6.19 -9.28
C ALA A 225 -3.61 5.97 -9.66
N MET A 226 -2.66 6.45 -8.83
CA MET A 226 -1.23 6.23 -9.06
C MET A 226 -0.86 4.76 -8.91
N VAL A 227 -1.41 4.07 -7.92
CA VAL A 227 -1.19 2.62 -7.71
C VAL A 227 -1.66 1.82 -8.92
N GLN A 228 -2.84 2.11 -9.48
CA GLN A 228 -3.37 1.43 -10.66
C GLN A 228 -2.47 1.65 -11.89
N PHE A 229 -2.02 2.90 -12.12
CA PHE A 229 -1.05 3.20 -13.18
C PHE A 229 0.22 2.36 -13.02
N LEU A 230 0.84 2.37 -11.84
CA LEU A 230 2.08 1.63 -11.58
C LEU A 230 1.91 0.11 -11.68
N ALA A 231 0.72 -0.42 -11.41
CA ALA A 231 0.41 -1.83 -11.57
C ALA A 231 0.19 -2.22 -13.04
N SER A 232 -0.22 -1.29 -13.90
CA SER A 232 -0.58 -1.54 -15.30
C SER A 232 0.64 -1.63 -16.24
N ASP A 233 0.43 -2.10 -17.45
CA ASP A 233 1.45 -2.14 -18.51
C ASP A 233 1.85 -0.75 -19.01
N ASP A 234 1.03 0.28 -18.78
CA ASP A 234 1.38 1.67 -19.14
C ASP A 234 2.62 2.16 -18.36
N ALA A 235 2.91 1.52 -17.22
CA ALA A 235 4.10 1.77 -16.41
C ALA A 235 5.26 0.77 -16.68
N ARG A 236 5.28 0.08 -17.81
CA ARG A 236 6.23 -1.02 -18.11
C ARG A 236 7.71 -0.65 -18.04
N VAL A 237 8.05 0.64 -18.14
CA VAL A 237 9.41 1.15 -17.99
C VAL A 237 9.63 1.92 -16.67
N CYS A 238 8.66 1.91 -15.77
CA CYS A 238 8.73 2.56 -14.46
C CYS A 238 9.15 1.55 -13.41
N THR A 239 10.36 1.66 -12.85
CA THR A 239 10.83 0.81 -11.75
C THR A 239 11.89 1.52 -10.91
N GLY A 240 11.98 1.21 -9.61
CA GLY A 240 12.98 1.73 -8.69
C GLY A 240 12.76 3.17 -8.24
N HIS A 241 11.58 3.74 -8.45
CA HIS A 241 11.29 5.15 -8.18
C HIS A 241 10.19 5.37 -7.12
N CYS A 242 10.22 6.56 -6.52
CA CYS A 242 9.19 7.08 -5.64
C CYS A 242 8.33 8.10 -6.39
N TYR A 243 7.01 7.90 -6.34
CA TYR A 243 6.00 8.74 -6.99
C TYR A 243 5.19 9.47 -5.93
N TRP A 244 5.31 10.78 -5.89
CA TRP A 244 4.67 11.62 -4.90
C TRP A 244 3.22 11.92 -5.29
N VAL A 245 2.30 11.75 -4.34
CA VAL A 245 0.88 12.09 -4.49
C VAL A 245 0.47 12.89 -3.25
N ASP A 246 0.93 14.11 -3.17
CA ASP A 246 0.93 14.94 -1.98
C ASP A 246 0.45 16.38 -2.19
N ALA A 247 0.03 16.72 -3.40
CA ALA A 247 -0.36 18.09 -3.81
C ALA A 247 0.80 19.11 -3.69
N GLY A 248 2.07 18.66 -3.72
CA GLY A 248 3.25 19.50 -3.53
C GLY A 248 3.38 19.96 -2.08
N TYR A 249 3.32 19.00 -1.14
CA TYR A 249 3.44 19.25 0.29
C TYR A 249 4.90 19.20 0.76
N CYS A 250 5.76 18.44 0.07
CA CYS A 250 7.22 18.37 0.26
C CYS A 250 7.97 18.89 -0.95
#